data_c6480178b8144f8b1e6cb20dbb4a53c3
#
_entry.id   c6480178b8144f8b1e6cb20dbb4a53c3
#
_cell.length_a   1.000
_cell.length_b   1.000
_cell.length_c   1.000
_cell.angle_alpha   90.00
_cell.angle_beta   90.00
_cell.angle_gamma   90.00
#
_symmetry.space_group_name_H-M   'P 1'
#
loop_
_entity.id
_entity.type
_entity.pdbx_description
1 polymer ?
#
loop_
_entity_poly.entity_id
_entity_poly.type
_entity_poly.pdbx_seq_one_letter_code
_entity_poly.pdbx_strand_id
1 'polypeptide(L)'
;ITGIYVPSFYEDSYNEDGTLKELKPLYGAPEKVKKAVVSDMNKVFYPKEFVVPYINIVHDRAVEEIFRGCIRGCRFCQAGFIYRPIREKSVETINKQSKALIDSTGYDELSLCSLSTSDHSDVNNMLTTLIDWTVKENINLSLPSLRVDNFSDELVEQLNKVRRSGLTFAPEAGTQRLRDVINKNVTQEEVIRTCTKAFDNGWTSVKLYFMMGLPTETMEDIEGIANLGMDVIHAFYNNPNRQKGTGVQVSISCASFIPKPFTPFQWEPEDSMESLRAKQKHLLESIPTKKIRVSYHETPTSLLEGVLARGDRR
;
A
#
# COMPACT_ATOMS: atom_id res chain seq x y z
N ILE A 1 10.73 30.07 -5.49
CA ILE A 1 10.79 28.74 -6.13
C ILE A 1 9.43 28.07 -5.94
N THR A 2 8.81 27.62 -7.04
CA THR A 2 7.49 26.94 -6.99
C THR A 2 7.56 25.66 -6.17
N GLY A 3 6.57 25.46 -5.29
CA GLY A 3 6.44 24.25 -4.48
C GLY A 3 7.28 24.20 -3.21
N ILE A 4 8.00 25.25 -2.87
CA ILE A 4 8.77 25.32 -1.64
C ILE A 4 7.98 26.12 -0.59
N TYR A 5 7.72 25.48 0.55
CA TYR A 5 7.18 26.11 1.75
C TYR A 5 8.32 26.28 2.78
N VAL A 6 8.49 27.49 3.25
CA VAL A 6 9.48 27.83 4.29
C VAL A 6 8.71 28.24 5.54
N PRO A 7 8.67 27.42 6.60
CA PRO A 7 7.85 27.68 7.78
C PRO A 7 8.10 29.06 8.42
N SER A 8 9.35 29.51 8.50
CA SER A 8 9.70 30.80 9.08
C SER A 8 9.20 32.03 8.29
N PHE A 9 8.66 31.81 7.08
CA PHE A 9 8.04 32.87 6.27
C PHE A 9 6.54 33.02 6.54
N TYR A 10 6.03 32.35 7.56
CA TYR A 10 4.62 32.43 7.96
C TYR A 10 4.52 32.58 9.47
N GLU A 11 3.74 33.54 9.90
CA GLU A 11 3.39 33.77 11.31
C GLU A 11 2.05 33.12 11.60
N ASP A 12 2.01 32.22 12.56
CA ASP A 12 0.81 31.55 13.00
C ASP A 12 0.17 32.26 14.19
N SER A 13 -1.15 32.34 14.21
CA SER A 13 -1.94 32.80 15.35
C SER A 13 -3.05 31.79 15.67
N TYR A 14 -3.46 31.78 16.92
CA TYR A 14 -4.39 30.78 17.44
C TYR A 14 -5.60 31.44 18.09
N ASN A 15 -6.74 30.75 18.08
CA ASN A 15 -7.92 31.08 18.84
C ASN A 15 -7.73 30.71 20.33
N GLU A 16 -8.62 31.15 21.18
CA GLU A 16 -8.60 30.86 22.64
C GLU A 16 -8.72 29.34 22.92
N ASP A 17 -9.42 28.62 22.08
CA ASP A 17 -9.56 27.15 22.16
C ASP A 17 -8.34 26.37 21.64
N GLY A 18 -7.31 27.08 21.17
CA GLY A 18 -6.09 26.50 20.63
C GLY A 18 -6.13 26.09 19.17
N THR A 19 -7.25 26.28 18.46
CA THR A 19 -7.31 26.04 17.03
C THR A 19 -6.55 27.13 16.25
N LEU A 20 -5.96 26.75 15.10
CA LEU A 20 -5.27 27.69 14.21
C LEU A 20 -6.26 28.74 13.71
N LYS A 21 -5.99 30.02 14.00
CA LYS A 21 -6.79 31.15 13.54
C LYS A 21 -6.34 31.63 12.17
N GLU A 22 -5.05 31.84 11.99
CA GLU A 22 -4.49 32.39 10.77
C GLU A 22 -3.03 31.94 10.58
N LEU A 23 -2.64 31.79 9.32
CA LEU A 23 -1.25 31.61 8.90
C LEU A 23 -0.90 32.77 7.98
N LYS A 24 -0.32 33.85 8.53
CA LYS A 24 -0.02 35.10 7.81
C LYS A 24 1.31 35.00 7.08
N PRO A 25 1.35 35.21 5.75
CA PRO A 25 2.60 35.22 5.01
C PRO A 25 3.44 36.48 5.34
N LEU A 26 4.75 36.28 5.49
CA LEU A 26 5.75 37.30 5.72
C LEU A 26 6.74 37.38 4.52
N TYR A 27 7.49 38.43 4.42
CA TYR A 27 8.60 38.60 3.45
C TYR A 27 8.18 38.34 1.99
N GLY A 28 6.94 38.63 1.63
CA GLY A 28 6.43 38.41 0.27
C GLY A 28 6.16 36.94 -0.07
N ALA A 29 6.07 36.05 0.92
CA ALA A 29 5.66 34.69 0.71
C ALA A 29 4.21 34.62 0.17
N PRO A 30 3.88 33.64 -0.68
CA PRO A 30 2.52 33.50 -1.20
C PRO A 30 1.57 32.98 -0.11
N GLU A 31 0.31 33.42 -0.12
CA GLU A 31 -0.72 32.89 0.79
C GLU A 31 -0.90 31.37 0.65
N LYS A 32 -0.72 30.84 -0.55
CA LYS A 32 -0.82 29.40 -0.86
C LYS A 32 0.38 28.95 -1.68
N VAL A 33 1.09 27.98 -1.16
CA VAL A 33 2.18 27.33 -1.90
C VAL A 33 1.60 26.29 -2.86
N LYS A 34 1.77 26.52 -4.16
CA LYS A 34 1.32 25.55 -5.18
C LYS A 34 2.33 24.41 -5.26
N LYS A 35 1.84 23.17 -5.22
CA LYS A 35 2.65 21.97 -5.40
C LYS A 35 3.35 21.99 -6.76
N ALA A 36 4.66 21.73 -6.77
CA ALA A 36 5.39 21.45 -8.00
C ALA A 36 5.03 20.04 -8.51
N VAL A 37 4.69 19.95 -9.79
CA VAL A 37 4.30 18.68 -10.43
C VAL A 37 5.17 18.48 -11.66
N VAL A 38 5.84 17.33 -11.70
CA VAL A 38 6.50 16.85 -12.92
C VAL A 38 5.42 16.32 -13.85
N SER A 39 5.26 16.92 -15.02
CA SER A 39 4.19 16.58 -15.96
C SER A 39 4.49 15.33 -16.80
N ASP A 40 5.76 15.07 -17.11
CA ASP A 40 6.21 13.95 -17.94
C ASP A 40 7.30 13.15 -17.22
N MET A 41 6.93 11.97 -16.72
CA MET A 41 7.83 11.08 -15.97
C MET A 41 8.91 10.44 -16.84
N ASN A 42 8.75 10.44 -18.17
CA ASN A 42 9.76 9.91 -19.08
C ASN A 42 10.95 10.86 -19.26
N LYS A 43 10.76 12.15 -18.99
CA LYS A 43 11.79 13.20 -19.13
C LYS A 43 12.47 13.58 -17.82
N VAL A 44 12.09 12.93 -16.72
CA VAL A 44 12.75 13.17 -15.41
C VAL A 44 14.20 12.68 -15.48
N PHE A 45 15.10 13.48 -14.87
CA PHE A 45 16.46 13.01 -14.66
C PHE A 45 16.45 11.67 -13.91
N TYR A 46 17.16 10.72 -14.47
CA TYR A 46 17.36 9.40 -13.88
C TYR A 46 18.85 9.07 -13.96
N PRO A 47 19.51 8.78 -12.84
CA PRO A 47 20.92 8.45 -12.86
C PRO A 47 21.16 7.13 -13.61
N LYS A 48 22.24 7.06 -14.36
CA LYS A 48 22.64 5.83 -15.08
C LYS A 48 23.47 4.91 -14.18
N GLU A 49 24.14 5.50 -13.20
CA GLU A 49 24.95 4.80 -12.23
C GLU A 49 24.43 5.15 -10.83
N PHE A 50 24.23 4.12 -10.01
CA PHE A 50 23.71 4.27 -8.65
C PHE A 50 24.78 3.96 -7.63
N VAL A 51 24.75 4.67 -6.51
CA VAL A 51 25.59 4.39 -5.35
C VAL A 51 24.99 3.20 -4.61
N VAL A 52 25.75 2.12 -4.50
CA VAL A 52 25.39 0.94 -3.72
C VAL A 52 25.95 1.07 -2.31
N PRO A 53 25.14 0.86 -1.25
CA PRO A 53 25.62 0.86 0.12
C PRO A 53 26.67 -0.22 0.37
N TYR A 54 27.70 0.11 1.15
CA TYR A 54 28.73 -0.86 1.53
C TYR A 54 28.30 -1.77 2.69
N ILE A 55 27.22 -1.43 3.37
CA ILE A 55 26.62 -2.19 4.47
C ILE A 55 25.32 -2.82 4.03
N ASN A 56 24.92 -3.91 4.68
CA ASN A 56 23.60 -4.52 4.47
C ASN A 56 22.50 -3.54 4.85
N ILE A 57 21.53 -3.36 3.97
CA ILE A 57 20.36 -2.51 4.16
C ILE A 57 19.07 -3.34 4.07
N VAL A 58 17.98 -2.82 4.62
CA VAL A 58 16.68 -3.53 4.67
C VAL A 58 16.12 -3.82 3.27
N HIS A 59 16.34 -2.92 2.31
CA HIS A 59 15.88 -3.04 0.93
C HIS A 59 17.05 -3.13 -0.04
N ASP A 60 17.78 -4.23 0.04
CA ASP A 60 18.97 -4.48 -0.77
C ASP A 60 18.59 -4.99 -2.17
N ARG A 61 18.04 -4.09 -3.00
CA ARG A 61 17.52 -4.36 -4.32
C ARG A 61 17.43 -3.09 -5.19
N ALA A 62 17.38 -3.27 -6.51
CA ALA A 62 17.05 -2.19 -7.42
C ALA A 62 15.55 -1.85 -7.35
N VAL A 63 15.21 -0.56 -7.33
CA VAL A 63 13.81 -0.10 -7.26
C VAL A 63 13.52 0.85 -8.42
N GLU A 64 12.54 0.50 -9.27
CA GLU A 64 12.09 1.31 -10.39
C GLU A 64 10.69 1.88 -10.13
N GLU A 65 10.56 3.22 -10.10
CA GLU A 65 9.25 3.89 -10.01
C GLU A 65 8.58 3.88 -11.38
N ILE A 66 7.49 3.12 -11.53
CA ILE A 66 6.79 2.95 -12.81
C ILE A 66 5.74 4.02 -13.07
N PHE A 67 5.09 4.53 -12.03
CA PHE A 67 4.19 5.69 -12.10
C PHE A 67 4.00 6.32 -10.73
N ARG A 68 3.51 7.55 -10.71
CA ARG A 68 3.22 8.32 -9.51
C ARG A 68 1.78 8.77 -9.48
N GLY A 69 1.15 8.68 -8.29
CA GLY A 69 -0.25 8.97 -8.05
C GLY A 69 -1.11 7.70 -7.97
N CYS A 70 -2.41 7.87 -7.69
CA CYS A 70 -3.38 6.78 -7.62
C CYS A 70 -4.76 7.28 -8.09
N ILE A 71 -5.44 6.48 -8.93
CA ILE A 71 -6.80 6.81 -9.42
C ILE A 71 -7.88 6.53 -8.38
N ARG A 72 -7.56 5.69 -7.40
CA ARG A 72 -8.51 5.25 -6.39
C ARG A 72 -8.87 6.39 -5.43
N GLY A 73 -10.02 6.29 -4.84
CA GLY A 73 -10.56 7.34 -3.97
C GLY A 73 -10.73 6.88 -2.52
N CYS A 74 -9.86 6.00 -2.03
CA CYS A 74 -9.92 5.53 -0.64
C CYS A 74 -9.87 6.72 0.32
N ARG A 75 -10.90 6.89 1.16
CA ARG A 75 -11.12 8.10 1.97
C ARG A 75 -10.07 8.33 3.05
N PHE A 76 -9.34 7.31 3.44
CA PHE A 76 -8.25 7.38 4.43
C PHE A 76 -6.87 7.66 3.82
N CYS A 77 -6.69 7.44 2.51
CA CYS A 77 -5.37 7.35 1.89
C CYS A 77 -4.84 8.71 1.45
N GLN A 78 -3.89 9.27 2.20
CA GLN A 78 -3.25 10.55 1.86
C GLN A 78 -2.52 10.49 0.50
N ALA A 79 -1.81 9.40 0.21
CA ALA A 79 -1.08 9.23 -1.03
C ALA A 79 -1.99 9.30 -2.27
N GLY A 80 -3.23 8.78 -2.16
CA GLY A 80 -4.23 8.87 -3.22
C GLY A 80 -4.70 10.29 -3.55
N PHE A 81 -4.42 11.28 -2.70
CA PHE A 81 -4.79 12.68 -2.90
C PHE A 81 -3.58 13.57 -3.18
N ILE A 82 -2.52 13.48 -2.38
CA ILE A 82 -1.38 14.39 -2.50
C ILE A 82 -0.52 14.12 -3.73
N TYR A 83 -0.51 12.91 -4.29
CA TYR A 83 0.28 12.55 -5.46
C TYR A 83 -0.48 12.65 -6.79
N ARG A 84 -1.71 13.15 -6.81
CA ARG A 84 -2.43 13.47 -8.05
C ARG A 84 -1.79 14.66 -8.80
N PRO A 85 -1.88 14.67 -10.14
CA PRO A 85 -2.44 13.69 -11.07
C PRO A 85 -1.58 12.43 -11.22
N ILE A 86 -2.16 11.36 -11.82
CA ILE A 86 -1.39 10.18 -12.20
C ILE A 86 -0.48 10.54 -13.36
N ARG A 87 0.74 10.03 -13.30
CA ARG A 87 1.77 10.20 -14.34
C ARG A 87 2.54 8.91 -14.44
N GLU A 88 2.43 8.26 -15.59
CA GLU A 88 3.08 6.98 -15.88
C GLU A 88 4.35 7.19 -16.68
N LYS A 89 5.32 6.30 -16.50
CA LYS A 89 6.43 6.12 -17.43
C LYS A 89 6.00 5.15 -18.53
N SER A 90 6.50 5.35 -19.73
CA SER A 90 6.32 4.38 -20.82
C SER A 90 7.06 3.08 -20.52
N VAL A 91 6.58 1.98 -21.10
CA VAL A 91 7.24 0.67 -20.99
C VAL A 91 8.70 0.73 -21.42
N GLU A 92 8.99 1.46 -22.52
CA GLU A 92 10.36 1.67 -22.99
C GLU A 92 11.24 2.36 -21.95
N THR A 93 10.73 3.42 -21.30
CA THR A 93 11.46 4.15 -20.24
C THR A 93 11.72 3.26 -19.04
N ILE A 94 10.69 2.54 -18.57
CA ILE A 94 10.80 1.59 -17.45
C ILE A 94 11.85 0.53 -17.75
N ASN A 95 11.77 -0.10 -18.92
CA ASN A 95 12.70 -1.15 -19.32
C ASN A 95 14.15 -0.65 -19.38
N LYS A 96 14.37 0.51 -20.01
CA LYS A 96 15.70 1.13 -20.11
C LYS A 96 16.28 1.50 -18.74
N GLN A 97 15.48 2.09 -17.86
CA GLN A 97 15.93 2.49 -16.54
C GLN A 97 16.17 1.27 -15.64
N SER A 98 15.29 0.28 -15.67
CA SER A 98 15.46 -0.99 -14.95
C SER A 98 16.74 -1.71 -15.34
N LYS A 99 17.03 -1.79 -16.65
CA LYS A 99 18.27 -2.42 -17.14
C LYS A 99 19.50 -1.66 -16.67
N ALA A 100 19.51 -0.32 -16.76
CA ALA A 100 20.62 0.50 -16.30
C ALA A 100 20.84 0.38 -14.76
N LEU A 101 19.74 0.27 -13.98
CA LEU A 101 19.81 0.01 -12.54
C LEU A 101 20.53 -1.30 -12.22
N ILE A 102 20.11 -2.39 -12.85
CA ILE A 102 20.68 -3.73 -12.63
C ILE A 102 22.15 -3.75 -13.08
N ASP A 103 22.45 -3.25 -14.27
CA ASP A 103 23.81 -3.26 -14.82
C ASP A 103 24.80 -2.45 -13.99
N SER A 104 24.35 -1.34 -13.38
CA SER A 104 25.22 -0.46 -12.58
C SER A 104 25.38 -0.88 -11.12
N THR A 105 24.43 -1.66 -10.57
CA THR A 105 24.43 -2.02 -9.15
C THR A 105 24.83 -3.47 -8.88
N GLY A 106 24.58 -4.36 -9.85
CA GLY A 106 24.77 -5.80 -9.69
C GLY A 106 23.75 -6.47 -8.76
N TYR A 107 22.62 -5.82 -8.45
CA TYR A 107 21.53 -6.44 -7.71
C TYR A 107 20.87 -7.56 -8.51
N ASP A 108 20.45 -8.60 -7.81
CA ASP A 108 19.72 -9.75 -8.35
C ASP A 108 18.19 -9.67 -8.15
N GLU A 109 17.69 -8.55 -7.63
CA GLU A 109 16.26 -8.25 -7.48
C GLU A 109 15.93 -6.86 -8.03
N LEU A 110 14.92 -6.80 -8.90
CA LEU A 110 14.28 -5.58 -9.38
C LEU A 110 12.88 -5.48 -8.79
N SER A 111 12.60 -4.43 -8.03
CA SER A 111 11.29 -4.14 -7.47
C SER A 111 10.64 -2.96 -8.18
N LEU A 112 9.41 -3.13 -8.67
CA LEU A 112 8.63 -2.04 -9.24
C LEU A 112 7.98 -1.22 -8.12
N CYS A 113 8.06 0.09 -8.20
CA CYS A 113 7.50 1.00 -7.20
C CYS A 113 6.33 1.80 -7.76
N SER A 114 5.19 1.67 -7.11
CA SER A 114 3.98 2.47 -7.36
C SER A 114 3.00 2.32 -6.20
N LEU A 115 1.92 3.11 -6.22
CA LEU A 115 0.80 2.96 -5.27
C LEU A 115 -0.15 1.82 -5.65
N SER A 116 -0.07 1.30 -6.89
CA SER A 116 -0.92 0.21 -7.38
C SER A 116 -0.37 -0.32 -8.71
N THR A 117 0.58 -1.25 -8.66
CA THR A 117 1.29 -1.74 -9.85
C THR A 117 0.36 -2.26 -10.95
N SER A 118 -0.71 -2.94 -10.58
CA SER A 118 -1.70 -3.47 -11.50
C SER A 118 -2.61 -2.41 -12.16
N ASP A 119 -2.52 -1.14 -11.75
CA ASP A 119 -3.26 -0.02 -12.36
C ASP A 119 -2.45 0.71 -13.45
N HIS A 120 -1.23 0.28 -13.76
CA HIS A 120 -0.48 0.82 -14.90
C HIS A 120 -1.22 0.52 -16.22
N SER A 121 -1.38 1.52 -17.08
CA SER A 121 -2.22 1.41 -18.29
C SER A 121 -1.76 0.31 -19.28
N ASP A 122 -0.48 -0.04 -19.26
CA ASP A 122 0.11 -1.06 -20.14
C ASP A 122 0.88 -2.13 -19.32
N VAL A 123 0.28 -2.59 -18.22
CA VAL A 123 0.91 -3.49 -17.24
C VAL A 123 1.37 -4.81 -17.87
N ASN A 124 0.57 -5.41 -18.75
CA ASN A 124 0.88 -6.72 -19.36
C ASN A 124 2.11 -6.64 -20.28
N ASN A 125 2.18 -5.62 -21.13
CA ASN A 125 3.33 -5.39 -22.00
C ASN A 125 4.59 -5.04 -21.19
N MET A 126 4.44 -4.20 -20.15
CA MET A 126 5.53 -3.87 -19.24
C MET A 126 6.12 -5.12 -18.59
N LEU A 127 5.28 -5.98 -18.03
CA LEU A 127 5.73 -7.21 -17.38
C LEU A 127 6.34 -8.19 -18.36
N THR A 128 5.75 -8.37 -19.53
CA THR A 128 6.30 -9.22 -20.59
C THR A 128 7.70 -8.75 -21.00
N THR A 129 7.87 -7.45 -21.20
CA THR A 129 9.15 -6.85 -21.60
C THR A 129 10.22 -7.02 -20.52
N LEU A 130 9.87 -6.81 -19.24
CA LEU A 130 10.81 -6.98 -18.14
C LEU A 130 11.18 -8.46 -17.91
N ILE A 131 10.21 -9.35 -17.95
CA ILE A 131 10.40 -10.79 -17.71
C ILE A 131 11.28 -11.41 -18.80
N ASP A 132 11.20 -10.95 -20.04
CA ASP A 132 11.98 -11.51 -21.16
C ASP A 132 13.50 -11.50 -20.90
N TRP A 133 14.02 -10.47 -20.23
CA TRP A 133 15.44 -10.42 -19.91
C TRP A 133 15.74 -10.77 -18.44
N THR A 134 14.87 -10.43 -17.48
CA THR A 134 15.13 -10.72 -16.06
C THR A 134 15.24 -12.21 -15.78
N VAL A 135 14.40 -13.04 -16.44
CA VAL A 135 14.49 -14.51 -16.33
C VAL A 135 15.80 -15.04 -16.91
N LYS A 136 16.24 -14.53 -18.06
CA LYS A 136 17.49 -14.95 -18.71
C LYS A 136 18.73 -14.60 -17.86
N GLU A 137 18.67 -13.49 -17.14
CA GLU A 137 19.76 -12.99 -16.31
C GLU A 137 19.67 -13.42 -14.83
N ASN A 138 18.68 -14.24 -14.49
CA ASN A 138 18.40 -14.69 -13.12
C ASN A 138 18.09 -13.53 -12.15
N ILE A 139 17.49 -12.45 -12.62
CA ILE A 139 17.04 -11.32 -11.81
C ILE A 139 15.62 -11.59 -11.31
N ASN A 140 15.40 -11.48 -10.01
CA ASN A 140 14.08 -11.59 -9.41
C ASN A 140 13.27 -10.33 -9.67
N LEU A 141 12.06 -10.46 -10.23
CA LEU A 141 11.13 -9.34 -10.38
C LEU A 141 10.11 -9.35 -9.24
N SER A 142 10.11 -8.28 -8.46
CA SER A 142 9.19 -8.08 -7.34
C SER A 142 8.10 -7.07 -7.70
N LEU A 143 6.84 -7.47 -7.51
CA LEU A 143 5.65 -6.67 -7.84
C LEU A 143 4.88 -6.34 -6.56
N PRO A 144 5.29 -5.30 -5.84
CA PRO A 144 4.54 -4.85 -4.67
C PRO A 144 3.22 -4.18 -5.10
N SER A 145 2.30 -4.03 -4.15
CA SER A 145 1.07 -3.25 -4.34
C SER A 145 0.13 -3.81 -5.43
N LEU A 146 0.02 -5.14 -5.52
CA LEU A 146 -0.99 -5.77 -6.35
C LEU A 146 -2.38 -5.60 -5.72
N ARG A 147 -3.35 -5.22 -6.55
CA ARG A 147 -4.74 -5.07 -6.11
C ARG A 147 -5.54 -6.34 -6.38
N VAL A 148 -6.48 -6.61 -5.48
CA VAL A 148 -7.40 -7.75 -5.56
C VAL A 148 -8.28 -7.69 -6.81
N ASP A 149 -8.82 -6.51 -7.12
CA ASP A 149 -9.76 -6.26 -8.22
C ASP A 149 -9.09 -6.24 -9.61
N ASN A 150 -7.76 -6.23 -9.67
CA ASN A 150 -7.00 -6.17 -10.93
C ASN A 150 -5.98 -7.32 -11.06
N PHE A 151 -6.36 -8.51 -10.60
CA PHE A 151 -5.53 -9.72 -10.62
C PHE A 151 -5.98 -10.64 -11.77
N SER A 152 -5.55 -10.31 -13.00
CA SER A 152 -5.92 -11.06 -14.22
C SER A 152 -5.18 -12.39 -14.35
N ASP A 153 -5.69 -13.28 -15.23
CA ASP A 153 -5.04 -14.56 -15.47
C ASP A 153 -3.69 -14.38 -16.15
N GLU A 154 -3.59 -13.40 -17.07
CA GLU A 154 -2.34 -13.05 -17.74
C GLU A 154 -1.29 -12.55 -16.72
N LEU A 155 -1.70 -11.74 -15.75
CA LEU A 155 -0.81 -11.30 -14.66
C LEU A 155 -0.31 -12.48 -13.83
N VAL A 156 -1.17 -13.45 -13.51
CA VAL A 156 -0.80 -14.67 -12.78
C VAL A 156 0.20 -15.51 -13.58
N GLU A 157 -0.01 -15.66 -14.89
CA GLU A 157 0.95 -16.35 -15.78
C GLU A 157 2.33 -15.69 -15.77
N GLN A 158 2.38 -14.35 -15.79
CA GLN A 158 3.63 -13.63 -15.70
C GLN A 158 4.29 -13.82 -14.32
N LEU A 159 3.52 -13.75 -13.25
CA LEU A 159 4.01 -13.98 -11.87
C LEU A 159 4.57 -15.39 -11.68
N ASN A 160 4.04 -16.40 -12.37
CA ASN A 160 4.55 -17.76 -12.28
C ASN A 160 5.93 -17.95 -12.94
N LYS A 161 6.33 -17.05 -13.85
CA LYS A 161 7.63 -17.09 -14.52
C LYS A 161 8.76 -16.51 -13.65
N VAL A 162 8.41 -15.73 -12.65
CA VAL A 162 9.35 -15.14 -11.71
C VAL A 162 9.37 -15.93 -10.40
N ARG A 163 10.38 -15.71 -9.56
CA ARG A 163 10.44 -16.34 -8.24
C ARG A 163 9.20 -15.96 -7.42
N ARG A 164 8.50 -16.95 -6.88
CA ARG A 164 7.30 -16.75 -6.08
C ARG A 164 7.62 -15.96 -4.83
N SER A 165 7.16 -14.72 -4.76
CA SER A 165 7.09 -13.93 -3.53
C SER A 165 5.78 -14.23 -2.79
N GLY A 166 5.71 -13.87 -1.49
CA GLY A 166 4.44 -13.93 -0.76
C GLY A 166 3.42 -12.96 -1.35
N LEU A 167 2.18 -13.41 -1.50
CA LEU A 167 1.09 -12.56 -1.96
C LEU A 167 0.53 -11.73 -0.81
N THR A 168 0.35 -10.45 -1.06
CA THR A 168 -0.21 -9.51 -0.09
C THR A 168 -1.36 -8.75 -0.72
N PHE A 169 -2.50 -8.77 -0.05
CA PHE A 169 -3.70 -8.03 -0.45
C PHE A 169 -4.17 -7.14 0.69
N ALA A 170 -4.83 -6.06 0.36
CA ALA A 170 -5.28 -5.05 1.32
C ALA A 170 -6.81 -4.82 1.21
N PRO A 171 -7.65 -5.69 1.80
CA PRO A 171 -9.08 -5.41 1.93
C PRO A 171 -9.38 -4.18 2.78
N GLU A 172 -8.52 -3.86 3.73
CA GLU A 172 -8.53 -2.75 4.68
C GLU A 172 -9.61 -2.83 5.76
N ALA A 173 -10.76 -3.46 5.49
CA ALA A 173 -11.85 -3.63 6.45
C ALA A 173 -12.46 -5.04 6.37
N GLY A 174 -12.97 -5.54 7.50
CA GLY A 174 -13.49 -6.90 7.62
C GLY A 174 -14.82 -7.11 6.91
N THR A 175 -15.68 -6.10 6.87
CA THR A 175 -17.02 -6.18 6.29
C THR A 175 -17.16 -5.37 5.01
N GLN A 176 -18.11 -5.75 4.14
CA GLN A 176 -18.41 -4.97 2.93
C GLN A 176 -18.90 -3.56 3.29
N ARG A 177 -19.79 -3.46 4.29
CA ARG A 177 -20.27 -2.17 4.79
C ARG A 177 -19.12 -1.20 5.06
N LEU A 178 -18.11 -1.65 5.81
CA LEU A 178 -17.00 -0.80 6.19
C LEU A 178 -16.05 -0.53 5.01
N ARG A 179 -15.86 -1.49 4.09
CA ARG A 179 -15.15 -1.24 2.81
C ARG A 179 -15.82 -0.15 1.98
N ASP A 180 -17.15 -0.11 1.95
CA ASP A 180 -17.92 0.93 1.25
C ASP A 180 -17.76 2.29 1.95
N VAL A 181 -17.80 2.33 3.29
CA VAL A 181 -17.54 3.55 4.08
C VAL A 181 -16.17 4.15 3.74
N ILE A 182 -15.14 3.33 3.63
CA ILE A 182 -13.78 3.81 3.32
C ILE A 182 -13.52 3.97 1.81
N ASN A 183 -14.51 3.68 0.96
CA ASN A 183 -14.43 3.71 -0.51
C ASN A 183 -13.28 2.83 -1.05
N LYS A 184 -13.16 1.61 -0.52
CA LYS A 184 -12.08 0.70 -0.93
C LYS A 184 -12.35 0.03 -2.27
N ASN A 185 -13.62 -0.08 -2.70
CA ASN A 185 -14.04 -0.71 -3.96
C ASN A 185 -13.44 -2.12 -4.19
N VAL A 186 -13.50 -2.95 -3.15
CA VAL A 186 -13.09 -4.36 -3.18
C VAL A 186 -14.18 -5.17 -2.51
N THR A 187 -14.71 -6.18 -3.20
CA THR A 187 -15.71 -7.07 -2.62
C THR A 187 -15.07 -8.30 -1.96
N GLN A 188 -15.85 -8.96 -1.11
CA GLN A 188 -15.42 -10.23 -0.49
C GLN A 188 -15.20 -11.31 -1.53
N GLU A 189 -16.09 -11.40 -2.52
CA GLU A 189 -16.00 -12.34 -3.64
C GLU A 189 -14.72 -12.14 -4.45
N GLU A 190 -14.30 -10.89 -4.67
CA GLU A 190 -13.04 -10.58 -5.34
C GLU A 190 -11.84 -11.04 -4.54
N VAL A 191 -11.83 -10.83 -3.22
CA VAL A 191 -10.76 -11.34 -2.34
C VAL A 191 -10.66 -12.86 -2.43
N ILE A 192 -11.79 -13.55 -2.30
CA ILE A 192 -11.82 -15.02 -2.32
C ILE A 192 -11.41 -15.54 -3.71
N ARG A 193 -11.95 -14.99 -4.78
CA ARG A 193 -11.61 -15.36 -6.15
C ARG A 193 -10.10 -15.19 -6.41
N THR A 194 -9.52 -14.08 -5.99
CA THR A 194 -8.10 -13.77 -6.17
C THR A 194 -7.22 -14.72 -5.36
N CYS A 195 -7.59 -15.02 -4.11
CA CYS A 195 -6.90 -16.02 -3.30
C CYS A 195 -7.00 -17.42 -3.91
N THR A 196 -8.18 -17.80 -4.44
CA THR A 196 -8.37 -19.10 -5.12
C THR A 196 -7.46 -19.23 -6.34
N LYS A 197 -7.40 -18.20 -7.20
CA LYS A 197 -6.46 -18.17 -8.34
C LYS A 197 -5.01 -18.33 -7.90
N ALA A 198 -4.61 -17.67 -6.81
CA ALA A 198 -3.28 -17.84 -6.25
C ALA A 198 -3.04 -19.30 -5.81
N PHE A 199 -4.00 -19.91 -5.12
CA PHE A 199 -3.91 -21.31 -4.67
C PHE A 199 -3.84 -22.30 -5.84
N ASP A 200 -4.62 -22.09 -6.92
CA ASP A 200 -4.54 -22.88 -8.16
C ASP A 200 -3.14 -22.85 -8.77
N ASN A 201 -2.43 -21.75 -8.58
CA ASN A 201 -1.08 -21.57 -9.04
C ASN A 201 0.00 -21.94 -7.99
N GLY A 202 -0.39 -22.62 -6.91
CA GLY A 202 0.51 -23.24 -5.94
C GLY A 202 1.01 -22.33 -4.82
N TRP A 203 0.42 -21.16 -4.62
CA TRP A 203 0.65 -20.39 -3.39
C TRP A 203 -0.05 -21.08 -2.21
N THR A 204 0.62 -21.08 -1.06
CA THR A 204 0.12 -21.66 0.19
C THR A 204 0.10 -20.67 1.34
N SER A 205 0.45 -19.42 1.06
CA SER A 205 0.41 -18.32 2.03
C SER A 205 -0.11 -17.04 1.41
N VAL A 206 -0.95 -16.35 2.18
CA VAL A 206 -1.50 -15.03 1.80
C VAL A 206 -1.41 -14.11 3.00
N LYS A 207 -1.01 -12.85 2.77
CA LYS A 207 -1.05 -11.78 3.77
C LYS A 207 -2.18 -10.81 3.45
N LEU A 208 -3.01 -10.52 4.45
CA LEU A 208 -4.12 -9.58 4.35
C LEU A 208 -3.85 -8.38 5.27
N TYR A 209 -3.94 -7.17 4.70
CA TYR A 209 -3.84 -5.94 5.46
C TYR A 209 -5.22 -5.38 5.80
N PHE A 210 -5.36 -4.94 7.06
CA PHE A 210 -6.55 -4.29 7.60
C PHE A 210 -6.19 -3.07 8.41
N MET A 211 -7.19 -2.22 8.67
CA MET A 211 -7.12 -1.14 9.64
C MET A 211 -8.16 -1.36 10.75
N MET A 212 -7.85 -0.87 11.94
CA MET A 212 -8.75 -0.77 13.10
C MET A 212 -8.93 0.69 13.48
N GLY A 213 -10.09 1.04 14.04
CA GLY A 213 -10.41 2.41 14.41
C GLY A 213 -10.94 3.24 13.24
N LEU A 214 -11.43 2.61 12.20
CA LEU A 214 -12.05 3.30 11.05
C LEU A 214 -13.34 4.02 11.45
N PRO A 215 -13.67 5.14 10.81
CA PRO A 215 -14.94 5.82 11.05
C PRO A 215 -16.14 4.87 10.90
N THR A 216 -17.06 4.91 11.85
CA THR A 216 -18.24 4.05 11.97
C THR A 216 -17.99 2.55 12.21
N GLU A 217 -16.76 2.15 12.55
CA GLU A 217 -16.40 0.77 12.81
C GLU A 217 -17.12 0.22 14.05
N THR A 218 -17.62 -1.00 13.96
CA THR A 218 -18.25 -1.75 15.03
C THR A 218 -17.46 -3.01 15.38
N MET A 219 -17.80 -3.69 16.48
CA MET A 219 -17.17 -4.97 16.84
C MET A 219 -17.46 -6.07 15.80
N GLU A 220 -18.60 -6.03 15.12
CA GLU A 220 -18.93 -6.93 14.01
C GLU A 220 -17.95 -6.74 12.82
N ASP A 221 -17.50 -5.50 12.58
CA ASP A 221 -16.49 -5.25 11.53
C ASP A 221 -15.14 -5.82 11.91
N ILE A 222 -14.80 -5.83 13.19
CA ILE A 222 -13.58 -6.48 13.72
C ILE A 222 -13.68 -8.02 13.59
N GLU A 223 -14.81 -8.61 13.94
CA GLU A 223 -15.07 -10.04 13.71
C GLU A 223 -15.01 -10.39 12.22
N GLY A 224 -15.49 -9.48 11.36
CA GLY A 224 -15.41 -9.61 9.92
C GLY A 224 -13.98 -9.80 9.40
N ILE A 225 -12.97 -9.28 10.10
CA ILE A 225 -11.55 -9.52 9.74
C ILE A 225 -11.20 -11.01 9.94
N ALA A 226 -11.59 -11.59 11.08
CA ALA A 226 -11.38 -13.00 11.37
C ALA A 226 -12.16 -13.89 10.38
N ASN A 227 -13.42 -13.55 10.12
CA ASN A 227 -14.30 -14.25 9.19
C ASN A 227 -13.73 -14.27 7.78
N LEU A 228 -13.27 -13.14 7.24
CA LEU A 228 -12.63 -13.06 5.92
C LEU A 228 -11.36 -13.94 5.86
N GLY A 229 -10.56 -13.97 6.93
CA GLY A 229 -9.42 -14.87 7.05
C GLY A 229 -9.83 -16.35 7.00
N MET A 230 -10.94 -16.71 7.65
CA MET A 230 -11.50 -18.06 7.62
C MET A 230 -12.04 -18.42 6.23
N ASP A 231 -12.70 -17.50 5.54
CA ASP A 231 -13.21 -17.69 4.19
C ASP A 231 -12.08 -17.99 3.20
N VAL A 232 -10.94 -17.31 3.35
CA VAL A 232 -9.73 -17.60 2.56
C VAL A 232 -9.19 -19.00 2.85
N ILE A 233 -9.21 -19.45 4.11
CA ILE A 233 -8.83 -20.82 4.49
C ILE A 233 -9.82 -21.83 3.88
N HIS A 234 -11.12 -21.57 3.98
CA HIS A 234 -12.14 -22.44 3.38
C HIS A 234 -11.98 -22.53 1.86
N ALA A 235 -11.71 -21.41 1.18
CA ALA A 235 -11.45 -21.39 -0.25
C ALA A 235 -10.25 -22.29 -0.63
N PHE A 236 -9.17 -22.31 0.18
CA PHE A 236 -8.04 -23.20 -0.03
C PHE A 236 -8.42 -24.67 0.12
N TYR A 237 -9.10 -25.03 1.21
CA TYR A 237 -9.42 -26.44 1.50
C TYR A 237 -10.52 -27.00 0.60
N ASN A 238 -11.45 -26.16 0.13
CA ASN A 238 -12.50 -26.55 -0.81
C ASN A 238 -12.05 -26.52 -2.27
N ASN A 239 -10.83 -26.08 -2.54
CA ASN A 239 -10.30 -26.02 -3.90
C ASN A 239 -10.00 -27.42 -4.45
N PRO A 240 -10.65 -27.86 -5.54
CA PRO A 240 -10.46 -29.19 -6.12
C PRO A 240 -9.03 -29.40 -6.67
N ASN A 241 -8.35 -28.30 -7.06
CA ASN A 241 -7.01 -28.34 -7.62
C ASN A 241 -5.92 -28.35 -6.53
N ARG A 242 -6.30 -28.32 -5.26
CA ARG A 242 -5.36 -28.29 -4.14
C ARG A 242 -4.45 -29.53 -4.14
N GLN A 243 -3.15 -29.30 -4.07
CA GLN A 243 -2.20 -30.40 -3.89
C GLN A 243 -2.43 -31.10 -2.55
N LYS A 244 -2.65 -32.43 -2.57
CA LYS A 244 -2.86 -33.23 -1.35
C LYS A 244 -1.67 -33.10 -0.40
N GLY A 245 -1.96 -33.02 0.90
CA GLY A 245 -0.92 -32.90 1.93
C GLY A 245 -0.40 -31.48 2.18
N THR A 246 -0.80 -30.48 1.37
CA THR A 246 -0.44 -29.08 1.61
C THR A 246 -1.40 -28.40 2.57
N GLY A 247 -0.86 -27.46 3.37
CA GLY A 247 -1.63 -26.57 4.24
C GLY A 247 -1.58 -25.12 3.75
N VAL A 248 -2.43 -24.26 4.32
CA VAL A 248 -2.43 -22.83 4.06
C VAL A 248 -2.09 -22.05 5.33
N GLN A 249 -1.38 -20.92 5.15
CA GLN A 249 -1.14 -19.92 6.20
C GLN A 249 -1.72 -18.58 5.75
N VAL A 250 -2.63 -18.03 6.55
CA VAL A 250 -3.13 -16.66 6.37
C VAL A 250 -2.47 -15.77 7.43
N SER A 251 -1.84 -14.67 6.99
CA SER A 251 -1.29 -13.67 7.89
C SER A 251 -2.15 -12.42 7.82
N ILE A 252 -2.73 -12.01 8.93
CA ILE A 252 -3.50 -10.77 9.09
C ILE A 252 -2.59 -9.74 9.73
N SER A 253 -2.49 -8.56 9.12
CA SER A 253 -1.74 -7.43 9.65
C SER A 253 -2.65 -6.23 9.78
N CYS A 254 -2.84 -5.74 11.00
CA CYS A 254 -3.74 -4.62 11.30
C CYS A 254 -2.94 -3.37 11.68
N ALA A 255 -3.16 -2.27 10.96
CA ALA A 255 -2.71 -0.94 11.35
C ALA A 255 -3.83 -0.20 12.08
N SER A 256 -3.51 0.77 12.93
CA SER A 256 -4.51 1.69 13.44
C SER A 256 -4.84 2.75 12.39
N PHE A 257 -6.11 3.13 12.28
CA PHE A 257 -6.51 4.26 11.47
C PHE A 257 -6.00 5.55 12.12
N ILE A 258 -5.33 6.36 11.31
CA ILE A 258 -4.87 7.69 11.70
C ILE A 258 -5.42 8.67 10.66
N PRO A 259 -6.22 9.68 11.08
CA PRO A 259 -6.76 10.66 10.16
C PRO A 259 -5.62 11.50 9.56
N LYS A 260 -5.39 11.36 8.26
CA LYS A 260 -4.31 12.07 7.54
C LYS A 260 -4.80 13.37 6.94
N PRO A 261 -4.01 14.45 6.96
CA PRO A 261 -4.33 15.70 6.27
C PRO A 261 -4.57 15.49 4.77
N PHE A 262 -5.40 16.32 4.17
CA PHE A 262 -5.78 16.31 2.74
C PHE A 262 -6.58 15.08 2.30
N THR A 263 -7.14 14.32 3.23
CA THR A 263 -8.03 13.19 2.95
C THR A 263 -9.48 13.53 3.30
N PRO A 264 -10.48 12.84 2.72
CA PRO A 264 -11.87 12.98 3.19
C PRO A 264 -12.06 12.71 4.68
N PHE A 265 -11.25 11.81 5.26
CA PHE A 265 -11.30 11.46 6.68
C PHE A 265 -10.40 12.33 7.57
N GLN A 266 -9.89 13.44 7.07
CA GLN A 266 -8.98 14.30 7.85
C GLN A 266 -9.60 14.89 9.13
N TRP A 267 -10.92 14.95 9.21
CA TRP A 267 -11.66 15.50 10.36
C TRP A 267 -12.30 14.43 11.26
N GLU A 268 -12.12 13.16 10.89
CA GLU A 268 -12.59 12.06 11.73
C GLU A 268 -11.71 11.92 12.97
N PRO A 269 -12.27 11.45 14.11
CA PRO A 269 -11.47 11.20 15.30
C PRO A 269 -10.56 9.99 15.12
N GLU A 270 -9.44 10.00 15.81
CA GLU A 270 -8.62 8.80 16.05
C GLU A 270 -9.18 8.07 17.26
N ASP A 271 -9.22 6.75 17.22
CA ASP A 271 -9.64 5.93 18.37
C ASP A 271 -8.68 6.08 19.56
N SER A 272 -9.22 6.01 20.75
CA SER A 272 -8.41 5.99 21.97
C SER A 272 -7.57 4.70 22.06
N MET A 273 -6.46 4.76 22.81
CA MET A 273 -5.65 3.55 23.06
C MET A 273 -6.46 2.44 23.73
N GLU A 274 -7.40 2.78 24.57
CA GLU A 274 -8.28 1.82 25.25
C GLU A 274 -9.21 1.12 24.25
N SER A 275 -9.85 1.89 23.37
CA SER A 275 -10.71 1.37 22.30
C SER A 275 -9.91 0.45 21.37
N LEU A 276 -8.74 0.88 20.89
CA LEU A 276 -7.89 0.07 20.01
C LEU A 276 -7.47 -1.25 20.68
N ARG A 277 -7.08 -1.22 21.96
CA ARG A 277 -6.72 -2.44 22.71
C ARG A 277 -7.90 -3.39 22.86
N ALA A 278 -9.11 -2.86 23.10
CA ALA A 278 -10.32 -3.66 23.17
C ALA A 278 -10.62 -4.35 21.84
N LYS A 279 -10.49 -3.63 20.71
CA LYS A 279 -10.65 -4.17 19.37
C LYS A 279 -9.59 -5.22 19.02
N GLN A 280 -8.32 -4.96 19.36
CA GLN A 280 -7.22 -5.93 19.17
C GLN A 280 -7.48 -7.22 19.93
N LYS A 281 -7.89 -7.12 21.21
CA LYS A 281 -8.25 -8.26 22.04
C LYS A 281 -9.42 -9.03 21.43
N HIS A 282 -10.48 -8.34 21.03
CA HIS A 282 -11.66 -8.94 20.42
C HIS A 282 -11.32 -9.69 19.13
N LEU A 283 -10.48 -9.11 18.25
CA LEU A 283 -10.00 -9.81 17.06
C LEU A 283 -9.27 -11.12 17.40
N LEU A 284 -8.37 -11.09 18.39
CA LEU A 284 -7.63 -12.29 18.79
C LEU A 284 -8.55 -13.40 19.32
N GLU A 285 -9.57 -13.02 20.10
CA GLU A 285 -10.59 -13.94 20.63
C GLU A 285 -11.51 -14.51 19.54
N SER A 286 -11.71 -13.78 18.45
CA SER A 286 -12.53 -14.21 17.31
C SER A 286 -11.84 -15.20 16.36
N ILE A 287 -10.54 -15.47 16.52
CA ILE A 287 -9.80 -16.36 15.63
C ILE A 287 -9.81 -17.80 16.13
N PRO A 288 -10.46 -18.73 15.43
CA PRO A 288 -10.64 -20.11 15.91
C PRO A 288 -9.49 -21.05 15.55
N THR A 289 -8.45 -20.60 14.83
CA THR A 289 -7.44 -21.50 14.26
C THR A 289 -6.02 -20.91 14.27
N LYS A 290 -5.02 -21.77 14.47
CA LYS A 290 -3.60 -21.44 14.36
C LYS A 290 -3.12 -21.19 12.91
N LYS A 291 -3.96 -21.47 11.90
CA LYS A 291 -3.66 -21.18 10.50
C LYS A 291 -3.77 -19.68 10.16
N ILE A 292 -4.36 -18.88 11.04
CA ILE A 292 -4.35 -17.42 10.99
C ILE A 292 -3.32 -16.91 11.99
N ARG A 293 -2.38 -16.12 11.52
CA ARG A 293 -1.45 -15.35 12.35
C ARG A 293 -1.82 -13.90 12.29
N VAL A 294 -1.96 -13.25 13.45
CA VAL A 294 -2.28 -11.83 13.55
C VAL A 294 -1.06 -11.06 14.02
N SER A 295 -0.81 -9.94 13.38
CA SER A 295 0.08 -8.87 13.85
C SER A 295 -0.68 -7.55 13.82
N TYR A 296 -0.38 -6.65 14.74
CA TYR A 296 -0.95 -5.32 14.77
C TYR A 296 0.08 -4.30 15.25
N HIS A 297 -0.16 -3.03 14.93
CA HIS A 297 0.66 -1.94 15.42
C HIS A 297 0.38 -1.70 16.91
N GLU A 298 1.42 -1.39 17.65
CA GLU A 298 1.25 -1.00 19.05
C GLU A 298 0.52 0.34 19.17
N THR A 299 -0.46 0.39 20.06
CA THR A 299 -1.33 1.57 20.22
C THR A 299 -0.58 2.85 20.60
N PRO A 300 0.47 2.83 21.46
CA PRO A 300 1.23 4.05 21.75
C PRO A 300 1.96 4.61 20.53
N THR A 301 2.49 3.73 19.66
CA THR A 301 3.16 4.13 18.41
C THR A 301 2.18 4.79 17.46
N SER A 302 0.96 4.23 17.34
CA SER A 302 -0.10 4.79 16.50
C SER A 302 -0.54 6.17 17.00
N LEU A 303 -0.72 6.34 18.31
CA LEU A 303 -1.06 7.64 18.90
C LEU A 303 0.03 8.70 18.60
N LEU A 304 1.30 8.33 18.76
CA LEU A 304 2.41 9.23 18.45
C LEU A 304 2.41 9.61 16.94
N GLU A 305 2.13 8.66 16.08
CA GLU A 305 1.98 8.92 14.64
C GLU A 305 0.83 9.90 14.38
N GLY A 306 -0.30 9.77 15.08
CA GLY A 306 -1.43 10.70 15.00
C GLY A 306 -1.04 12.12 15.36
N VAL A 307 -0.34 12.28 16.48
CA VAL A 307 0.19 13.59 16.91
C VAL A 307 1.12 14.19 15.87
N LEU A 308 2.08 13.42 15.35
CA LEU A 308 3.04 13.90 14.35
C LEU A 308 2.39 14.18 12.98
N ALA A 309 1.36 13.41 12.60
CA ALA A 309 0.64 13.60 11.34
C ALA A 309 -0.28 14.82 11.35
N ARG A 310 -0.78 15.22 12.52
CA ARG A 310 -1.82 16.24 12.71
C ARG A 310 -1.35 17.45 13.49
N GLY A 311 -0.25 17.33 14.19
CA GLY A 311 0.32 18.40 14.99
C GLY A 311 0.72 19.63 14.20
N ASP A 312 0.72 20.77 14.86
CA ASP A 312 1.21 22.03 14.33
C ASP A 312 2.62 22.35 14.87
N ARG A 313 3.00 23.61 14.91
CA ARG A 313 4.34 24.05 15.37
C ARG A 313 4.51 24.12 16.89
N ARG A 314 3.43 23.91 17.63
CA ARG A 314 3.47 23.97 19.11
C ARG A 314 3.94 22.67 19.72
#